data_40c63cb055785aa123d35cf790eb879a
#
_entry.id   40c63cb055785aa123d35cf790eb879a
#
_cell.length_a   1.000
_cell.length_b   1.000
_cell.length_c   1.000
_cell.angle_alpha   90.00
_cell.angle_beta   90.00
_cell.angle_gamma   90.00
#
_symmetry.space_group_name_H-M   'P 1'
#
loop_
_entity.id
_entity.type
_entity.pdbx_description
1 polymer ?
#
loop_
_entity_poly.entity_id
_entity_poly.type
_entity_poly.pdbx_seq_one_letter_code
_entity_poly.pdbx_strand_id
1 'polypeptide(L)'
;MNEIILIDAGTGNLRSVQKALENVGATVTRTDDPQKVLSASKIVLPGVGAFGDFMSGLRARGLDDAVKQAVSREVPMLGICVGMQALFEIGEEMGDHEGLGLLKGTVVRFADSLSVKIPHTGWNQLTVKNEALLFDQIQDGAYVYFNHSYYCQPWNSS
;
A
#
# COMPACT_ATOMS: atom_id res chain seq x y z
N MET A 1 -4.35 2.99 -22.90
CA MET A 1 -3.73 4.17 -22.27
C MET A 1 -3.15 3.72 -20.93
N ASN A 2 -1.90 4.09 -20.63
CA ASN A 2 -1.23 3.73 -19.35
C ASN A 2 -1.52 4.78 -18.27
N GLU A 3 -2.78 5.18 -18.12
CA GLU A 3 -3.15 6.12 -17.08
C GLU A 3 -3.28 5.43 -15.74
N ILE A 4 -2.63 5.99 -14.73
CA ILE A 4 -2.65 5.55 -13.34
C ILE A 4 -3.28 6.66 -12.49
N ILE A 5 -4.27 6.30 -11.69
CA ILE A 5 -4.81 7.17 -10.65
C ILE A 5 -3.96 7.00 -9.38
N LEU A 6 -3.26 8.07 -9.01
CA LEU A 6 -2.49 8.17 -7.77
C LEU A 6 -3.37 8.81 -6.70
N ILE A 7 -3.78 8.01 -5.72
CA ILE A 7 -4.70 8.46 -4.68
C ILE A 7 -3.98 9.36 -3.67
N ASP A 8 -4.57 10.52 -3.39
CA ASP A 8 -4.13 11.44 -2.35
C ASP A 8 -5.01 11.28 -1.11
N ALA A 9 -4.55 10.48 -0.16
CA ALA A 9 -5.21 10.32 1.14
C ALA A 9 -4.90 11.45 2.14
N GLY A 10 -4.24 12.51 1.69
CA GLY A 10 -3.78 13.63 2.54
C GLY A 10 -2.42 13.38 3.19
N THR A 11 -1.83 12.23 3.01
CA THR A 11 -0.49 11.84 3.50
C THR A 11 0.27 11.09 2.41
N GLY A 12 1.59 11.12 2.46
CA GLY A 12 2.40 10.36 1.50
C GLY A 12 3.40 11.22 0.73
N ASN A 13 4.47 10.57 0.26
CA ASN A 13 5.43 11.21 -0.64
C ASN A 13 4.94 11.12 -2.10
N LEU A 14 3.78 11.70 -2.35
CA LEU A 14 3.04 11.58 -3.63
C LEU A 14 3.87 12.04 -4.82
N ARG A 15 4.67 13.11 -4.64
CA ARG A 15 5.51 13.63 -5.74
C ARG A 15 6.59 12.64 -6.16
N SER A 16 7.21 11.96 -5.22
CA SER A 16 8.23 10.95 -5.53
C SER A 16 7.64 9.74 -6.23
N VAL A 17 6.48 9.26 -5.75
CA VAL A 17 5.75 8.15 -6.39
C VAL A 17 5.31 8.54 -7.80
N GLN A 18 4.72 9.72 -7.98
CA GLN A 18 4.32 10.21 -9.29
C GLN A 18 5.49 10.24 -10.26
N LYS A 19 6.61 10.86 -9.85
CA LYS A 19 7.80 10.93 -10.70
C LYS A 19 8.38 9.55 -11.05
N ALA A 20 8.38 8.61 -10.10
CA ALA A 20 8.85 7.25 -10.36
C ALA A 20 7.98 6.57 -11.42
N LEU A 21 6.66 6.69 -11.32
CA LEU A 21 5.72 6.13 -12.30
C LEU A 21 5.84 6.80 -13.67
N GLU A 22 5.95 8.13 -13.71
CA GLU A 22 6.17 8.90 -14.96
C GLU A 22 7.49 8.51 -15.63
N ASN A 23 8.54 8.27 -14.86
CA ASN A 23 9.86 7.89 -15.38
C ASN A 23 9.86 6.52 -16.08
N VAL A 24 8.93 5.63 -15.73
CA VAL A 24 8.73 4.34 -16.43
C VAL A 24 7.63 4.40 -17.50
N GLY A 25 7.22 5.61 -17.89
CA GLY A 25 6.32 5.84 -19.03
C GLY A 25 4.82 5.83 -18.70
N ALA A 26 4.44 5.90 -17.42
CA ALA A 26 3.03 6.03 -17.05
C ALA A 26 2.55 7.49 -17.17
N THR A 27 1.29 7.66 -17.52
CA THR A 27 0.56 8.93 -17.32
C THR A 27 -0.10 8.88 -15.95
N VAL A 28 0.19 9.85 -15.08
CA VAL A 28 -0.26 9.82 -13.68
C VAL A 28 -1.18 10.99 -13.39
N THR A 29 -2.38 10.69 -12.92
CA THR A 29 -3.32 11.70 -12.41
C THR A 29 -3.44 11.54 -10.90
N ARG A 30 -2.92 12.53 -10.14
CA ARG A 30 -3.08 12.61 -8.69
C ARG A 30 -4.46 13.17 -8.36
N THR A 31 -5.17 12.54 -7.42
CA THR A 31 -6.53 12.96 -7.04
C THR A 31 -6.93 12.51 -5.64
N ASP A 32 -7.76 13.31 -4.98
CA ASP A 32 -8.54 13.00 -3.80
C ASP A 32 -10.06 12.89 -4.10
N ASP A 33 -10.42 12.90 -5.39
CA ASP A 33 -11.80 12.79 -5.87
C ASP A 33 -12.21 11.31 -6.01
N PRO A 34 -13.19 10.81 -5.21
CA PRO A 34 -13.69 9.45 -5.32
C PRO A 34 -14.22 9.08 -6.72
N GLN A 35 -14.77 10.02 -7.46
CA GLN A 35 -15.32 9.75 -8.79
C GLN A 35 -14.22 9.40 -9.81
N LYS A 36 -13.06 10.03 -9.69
CA LYS A 36 -11.88 9.67 -10.49
C LYS A 36 -11.34 8.30 -10.12
N VAL A 37 -11.35 7.94 -8.84
CA VAL A 37 -10.97 6.60 -8.39
C VAL A 37 -11.94 5.56 -8.92
N LEU A 38 -13.23 5.84 -8.88
CA LEU A 38 -14.26 4.95 -9.45
C LEU A 38 -14.12 4.73 -10.96
N SER A 39 -13.64 5.71 -11.71
CA SER A 39 -13.42 5.59 -13.16
C SER A 39 -12.02 5.10 -13.54
N ALA A 40 -11.17 4.80 -12.58
CA ALA A 40 -9.79 4.39 -12.82
C ALA A 40 -9.67 3.05 -13.55
N SER A 41 -8.65 2.93 -14.39
CA SER A 41 -8.20 1.66 -14.98
C SER A 41 -7.06 1.00 -14.22
N LYS A 42 -6.32 1.79 -13.43
CA LYS A 42 -5.24 1.34 -12.54
C LYS A 42 -5.12 2.32 -11.37
N ILE A 43 -4.85 1.80 -10.18
CA ILE A 43 -4.77 2.59 -8.95
C ILE A 43 -3.44 2.36 -8.25
N VAL A 44 -2.84 3.44 -7.76
CA VAL A 44 -1.73 3.40 -6.80
C VAL A 44 -2.15 4.15 -5.53
N LEU A 45 -2.06 3.46 -4.40
CA LEU A 45 -2.39 3.99 -3.07
C LEU A 45 -1.11 4.07 -2.22
N PRO A 46 -0.39 5.19 -2.24
CA PRO A 46 0.72 5.42 -1.33
C PRO A 46 0.21 5.92 0.02
N GLY A 47 0.93 5.59 1.08
CA GLY A 47 0.61 6.09 2.41
C GLY A 47 1.86 6.18 3.28
N VAL A 48 1.88 7.16 4.18
CA VAL A 48 2.88 7.30 5.25
C VAL A 48 2.18 7.71 6.55
N GLY A 49 2.86 7.53 7.68
CA GLY A 49 2.35 7.86 9.00
C GLY A 49 1.67 6.68 9.68
N ALA A 50 0.88 6.96 10.72
CA ALA A 50 0.20 5.94 11.48
C ALA A 50 -1.01 5.37 10.72
N PHE A 51 -1.24 4.06 10.90
CA PHE A 51 -2.32 3.33 10.21
C PHE A 51 -3.71 3.95 10.43
N GLY A 52 -4.04 4.29 11.69
CA GLY A 52 -5.34 4.87 12.03
C GLY A 52 -5.56 6.25 11.40
N ASP A 53 -4.54 7.10 11.38
CA ASP A 53 -4.60 8.43 10.77
C ASP A 53 -4.79 8.32 9.25
N PHE A 54 -4.07 7.39 8.62
CA PHE A 54 -4.20 7.12 7.19
C PHE A 54 -5.62 6.68 6.83
N MET A 55 -6.19 5.72 7.56
CA MET A 55 -7.57 5.25 7.35
C MET A 55 -8.60 6.35 7.57
N SER A 56 -8.39 7.20 8.60
CA SER A 56 -9.23 8.37 8.85
C SER A 56 -9.20 9.36 7.68
N GLY A 57 -8.01 9.59 7.12
CA GLY A 57 -7.83 10.44 5.94
C GLY A 57 -8.56 9.92 4.69
N LEU A 58 -8.52 8.61 4.45
CA LEU A 58 -9.26 7.95 3.36
C LEU A 58 -10.77 8.11 3.55
N ARG A 59 -11.28 7.78 4.74
CA ARG A 59 -12.71 7.84 5.06
C ARG A 59 -13.28 9.25 4.98
N ALA A 60 -12.56 10.22 5.50
CA ALA A 60 -12.97 11.63 5.46
C ALA A 60 -13.20 12.17 4.03
N ARG A 61 -12.61 11.51 3.04
CA ARG A 61 -12.72 11.86 1.61
C ARG A 61 -13.62 10.91 0.82
N GLY A 62 -14.17 9.87 1.44
CA GLY A 62 -14.95 8.82 0.76
C GLY A 62 -14.11 7.97 -0.20
N LEU A 63 -12.79 7.96 -0.01
CA LEU A 63 -11.86 7.22 -0.87
C LEU A 63 -11.83 5.73 -0.52
N ASP A 64 -12.13 5.35 0.71
CA ASP A 64 -12.19 3.95 1.16
C ASP A 64 -13.27 3.16 0.40
N ASP A 65 -14.47 3.71 0.27
CA ASP A 65 -15.55 3.09 -0.50
C ASP A 65 -15.25 3.09 -2.01
N ALA A 66 -14.67 4.16 -2.53
CA ALA A 66 -14.29 4.24 -3.94
C ALA A 66 -13.22 3.19 -4.30
N VAL A 67 -12.23 2.98 -3.44
CA VAL A 67 -11.20 1.94 -3.60
C VAL A 67 -11.83 0.55 -3.55
N LYS A 68 -12.66 0.25 -2.55
CA LYS A 68 -13.36 -1.05 -2.44
C LYS A 68 -14.18 -1.36 -3.69
N GLN A 69 -14.93 -0.38 -4.19
CA GLN A 69 -15.71 -0.53 -5.41
C GLN A 69 -14.84 -0.72 -6.66
N ALA A 70 -13.71 -0.01 -6.77
CA ALA A 70 -12.80 -0.20 -7.89
C ALA A 70 -12.19 -1.60 -7.88
N VAL A 71 -11.74 -2.08 -6.72
CA VAL A 71 -11.17 -3.43 -6.56
C VAL A 71 -12.21 -4.52 -6.83
N SER A 72 -13.47 -4.34 -6.40
CA SER A 72 -14.56 -5.29 -6.71
C SER A 72 -14.85 -5.42 -8.22
N ARG A 73 -14.40 -4.47 -9.02
CA ARG A 73 -14.44 -4.50 -10.50
C ARG A 73 -13.12 -4.96 -11.11
N GLU A 74 -12.24 -5.56 -10.29
CA GLU A 74 -10.95 -6.09 -10.71
C GLU A 74 -9.97 -5.04 -11.25
N VAL A 75 -10.13 -3.77 -10.86
CA VAL A 75 -9.16 -2.73 -11.19
C VAL A 75 -7.81 -3.04 -10.53
N PRO A 76 -6.71 -3.17 -11.29
CA PRO A 76 -5.40 -3.42 -10.73
C PRO A 76 -4.98 -2.32 -9.76
N MET A 77 -4.50 -2.74 -8.58
CA MET A 77 -4.12 -1.82 -7.51
C MET A 77 -2.76 -2.16 -6.92
N LEU A 78 -1.96 -1.12 -6.67
CA LEU A 78 -0.71 -1.21 -5.93
C LEU A 78 -0.78 -0.36 -4.66
N GLY A 79 -0.69 -1.00 -3.50
CA GLY A 79 -0.48 -0.34 -2.22
C GLY A 79 1.01 -0.15 -1.93
N ILE A 80 1.41 1.04 -1.44
CA ILE A 80 2.80 1.33 -1.07
C ILE A 80 2.86 1.71 0.40
N CYS A 81 3.70 1.00 1.18
CA CYS A 81 3.92 1.22 2.61
C CYS A 81 2.59 1.15 3.39
N VAL A 82 2.17 2.20 4.09
CA VAL A 82 0.89 2.23 4.82
C VAL A 82 -0.31 2.02 3.88
N GLY A 83 -0.21 2.46 2.63
CA GLY A 83 -1.24 2.16 1.61
C GLY A 83 -1.39 0.67 1.32
N MET A 84 -0.30 -0.13 1.38
CA MET A 84 -0.36 -1.58 1.32
C MET A 84 -0.95 -2.17 2.62
N GLN A 85 -0.52 -1.67 3.75
CA GLN A 85 -1.04 -2.11 5.05
C GLN A 85 -2.56 -1.90 5.16
N ALA A 86 -3.06 -0.78 4.65
CA ALA A 86 -4.49 -0.45 4.65
C ALA A 86 -5.38 -1.44 3.89
N LEU A 87 -4.81 -2.29 3.03
CA LEU A 87 -5.58 -3.35 2.33
C LEU A 87 -6.08 -4.44 3.28
N PHE A 88 -5.44 -4.62 4.43
CA PHE A 88 -5.79 -5.63 5.43
C PHE A 88 -7.01 -5.25 6.27
N GLU A 89 -7.50 -6.18 7.08
CA GLU A 89 -8.72 -5.98 7.89
C GLU A 89 -8.44 -5.08 9.09
N ILE A 90 -7.31 -5.27 9.78
CA ILE A 90 -6.99 -4.60 11.04
C ILE A 90 -5.53 -4.18 11.06
N GLY A 91 -5.24 -2.98 11.59
CA GLY A 91 -3.91 -2.52 11.97
C GLY A 91 -3.85 -2.23 13.46
N GLU A 92 -2.82 -2.76 14.15
CA GLU A 92 -2.66 -2.67 15.61
C GLU A 92 -1.82 -1.45 16.07
N GLU A 93 -1.51 -0.52 15.17
CA GLU A 93 -0.69 0.64 15.50
C GLU A 93 -1.46 1.65 16.36
N MET A 94 -1.03 1.82 17.61
CA MET A 94 -1.65 2.70 18.62
C MET A 94 -3.11 2.31 18.94
N GLY A 95 -3.45 1.03 18.85
CA GLY A 95 -4.78 0.46 19.03
C GLY A 95 -5.27 -0.23 17.76
N ASP A 96 -6.40 -0.91 17.86
CA ASP A 96 -7.00 -1.62 16.74
C ASP A 96 -7.76 -0.67 15.84
N HIS A 97 -7.36 -0.60 14.59
CA HIS A 97 -7.99 0.22 13.57
C HIS A 97 -8.44 -0.64 12.39
N GLU A 98 -9.67 -0.46 11.96
CA GLU A 98 -10.19 -1.14 10.77
C GLU A 98 -9.51 -0.60 9.50
N GLY A 99 -9.03 -1.52 8.66
CA GLY A 99 -8.53 -1.25 7.33
C GLY A 99 -9.61 -1.29 6.25
N LEU A 100 -9.19 -1.50 5.00
CA LEU A 100 -10.11 -1.66 3.87
C LEU A 100 -10.74 -3.06 3.82
N GLY A 101 -10.14 -4.06 4.46
CA GLY A 101 -10.65 -5.43 4.49
C GLY A 101 -10.64 -6.13 3.12
N LEU A 102 -9.78 -5.71 2.21
CA LEU A 102 -9.61 -6.32 0.89
C LEU A 102 -8.79 -7.60 0.96
N LEU A 103 -7.88 -7.66 1.92
CA LEU A 103 -7.04 -8.83 2.22
C LEU A 103 -7.27 -9.28 3.65
N LYS A 104 -7.41 -10.59 3.85
CA LYS A 104 -7.56 -11.16 5.19
C LYS A 104 -6.23 -11.17 5.93
N GLY A 105 -6.24 -10.67 7.16
CA GLY A 105 -5.05 -10.60 8.00
C GLY A 105 -4.97 -9.32 8.80
N THR A 106 -3.86 -9.19 9.53
CA THR A 106 -3.61 -8.10 10.47
C THR A 106 -2.26 -7.44 10.17
N VAL A 107 -2.15 -6.16 10.45
CA VAL A 107 -0.88 -5.44 10.43
C VAL A 107 -0.40 -5.32 11.87
N VAL A 108 0.70 -6.03 12.19
CA VAL A 108 1.21 -6.18 13.55
C VAL A 108 2.60 -5.58 13.70
N ARG A 109 2.97 -5.19 14.93
CA ARG A 109 4.31 -4.70 15.23
C ARG A 109 5.32 -5.86 15.32
N PHE A 110 6.55 -5.61 14.90
CA PHE A 110 7.64 -6.54 15.20
C PHE A 110 7.76 -6.77 16.71
N ALA A 111 7.97 -8.03 17.13
CA ALA A 111 8.11 -8.38 18.53
C ALA A 111 9.41 -7.81 19.11
N ASP A 112 9.35 -7.19 20.30
CA ASP A 112 10.54 -6.67 20.99
C ASP A 112 11.51 -7.78 21.43
N SER A 113 11.06 -9.04 21.44
CA SER A 113 11.89 -10.21 21.70
C SER A 113 12.88 -10.56 20.58
N LEU A 114 12.69 -9.97 19.38
CA LEU A 114 13.64 -10.11 18.29
C LEU A 114 14.93 -9.35 18.64
N SER A 115 16.09 -9.99 18.47
CA SER A 115 17.40 -9.35 18.69
C SER A 115 17.79 -8.39 17.55
N VAL A 116 16.80 -7.71 16.97
CA VAL A 116 16.95 -6.78 15.86
C VAL A 116 16.41 -5.41 16.22
N LYS A 117 16.97 -4.38 15.59
CA LYS A 117 16.52 -3.00 15.81
C LYS A 117 15.14 -2.77 15.16
N ILE A 118 14.22 -2.15 15.91
CA ILE A 118 12.93 -1.68 15.44
C ILE A 118 12.94 -0.14 15.47
N PRO A 119 12.58 0.55 14.36
CA PRO A 119 12.11 0.03 13.07
C PRO A 119 13.16 -0.73 12.26
N HIS A 120 12.70 -1.63 11.38
CA HIS A 120 13.50 -2.20 10.31
C HIS A 120 13.79 -1.09 9.31
N THR A 121 14.99 -0.55 9.33
CA THR A 121 15.42 0.58 8.49
C THR A 121 16.70 0.20 7.76
N GLY A 122 16.67 0.21 6.43
CA GLY A 122 17.83 -0.08 5.60
C GLY A 122 17.52 -0.94 4.38
N TRP A 123 18.58 -1.25 3.65
CA TRP A 123 18.51 -2.13 2.48
C TRP A 123 18.49 -3.60 2.91
N ASN A 124 17.54 -4.34 2.38
CA ASN A 124 17.44 -5.78 2.59
C ASN A 124 16.92 -6.46 1.32
N GLN A 125 17.08 -7.77 1.26
CA GLN A 125 16.75 -8.56 0.09
C GLN A 125 15.28 -9.00 0.10
N LEU A 126 14.69 -9.04 -1.09
CA LEU A 126 13.39 -9.67 -1.31
C LEU A 126 13.58 -11.17 -1.47
N THR A 127 12.67 -11.95 -0.88
CA THR A 127 12.47 -13.35 -1.24
C THR A 127 11.21 -13.46 -2.07
N VAL A 128 11.37 -13.70 -3.37
CA VAL A 128 10.24 -13.86 -4.30
C VAL A 128 9.73 -15.30 -4.20
N LYS A 129 8.53 -15.49 -3.65
CA LYS A 129 7.98 -16.84 -3.42
C LYS A 129 7.09 -17.36 -4.56
N ASN A 130 6.48 -16.46 -5.32
CA ASN A 130 5.52 -16.81 -6.35
C ASN A 130 5.82 -16.01 -7.63
N GLU A 131 5.49 -16.59 -8.79
CA GLU A 131 5.53 -15.90 -10.09
C GLU A 131 4.37 -14.92 -10.22
N ALA A 132 4.38 -13.84 -9.41
CA ALA A 132 3.41 -12.76 -9.53
C ALA A 132 3.87 -11.77 -10.59
N LEU A 133 2.95 -11.28 -11.42
CA LEU A 133 3.23 -10.26 -12.45
C LEU A 133 3.93 -9.03 -11.91
N LEU A 134 3.66 -8.67 -10.64
CA LEU A 134 4.30 -7.53 -9.97
C LEU A 134 5.83 -7.71 -9.85
N PHE A 135 6.30 -8.95 -9.78
CA PHE A 135 7.71 -9.30 -9.64
C PHE A 135 8.34 -9.76 -10.96
N ASP A 136 7.60 -9.65 -12.08
CA ASP A 136 8.20 -9.93 -13.38
C ASP A 136 9.45 -9.07 -13.58
N GLN A 137 10.57 -9.71 -13.98
CA GLN A 137 11.90 -9.12 -14.12
C GLN A 137 12.57 -8.66 -12.81
N ILE A 138 11.97 -8.89 -11.64
CA ILE A 138 12.63 -8.69 -10.34
C ILE A 138 13.26 -10.00 -9.90
N GLN A 139 14.57 -10.04 -9.80
CA GLN A 139 15.30 -11.23 -9.38
C GLN A 139 15.11 -11.50 -7.89
N ASP A 140 15.03 -12.78 -7.53
CA ASP A 140 15.11 -13.19 -6.12
C ASP A 140 16.42 -12.68 -5.52
N GLY A 141 16.36 -12.15 -4.29
CA GLY A 141 17.50 -11.51 -3.65
C GLY A 141 17.73 -10.04 -4.05
N ALA A 142 16.86 -9.43 -4.88
CA ALA A 142 16.96 -8.00 -5.19
C ALA A 142 16.85 -7.15 -3.92
N TYR A 143 17.71 -6.13 -3.80
CA TYR A 143 17.70 -5.23 -2.65
C TYR A 143 16.65 -4.14 -2.82
N VAL A 144 15.88 -3.93 -1.74
CA VAL A 144 14.95 -2.80 -1.60
C VAL A 144 15.14 -2.13 -0.25
N TYR A 145 14.76 -0.86 -0.15
CA TYR A 145 14.87 -0.11 1.09
C TYR A 145 13.63 -0.28 1.94
N PHE A 146 13.81 -0.68 3.19
CA PHE A 146 12.77 -0.82 4.20
C PHE A 146 12.83 0.31 5.21
N ASN A 147 11.67 0.74 5.72
CA ASN A 147 11.56 1.65 6.85
C ASN A 147 10.19 1.45 7.51
N HIS A 148 10.09 0.46 8.40
CA HIS A 148 8.82 0.12 9.04
C HIS A 148 9.01 -0.57 10.40
N SER A 149 8.05 -0.37 11.31
CA SER A 149 7.93 -1.07 12.61
C SER A 149 6.81 -2.12 12.61
N TYR A 150 5.91 -2.03 11.62
CA TYR A 150 4.76 -2.92 11.46
C TYR A 150 4.87 -3.67 10.14
N TYR A 151 4.33 -4.89 10.09
CA TYR A 151 4.31 -5.71 8.90
C TYR A 151 2.95 -6.39 8.70
N CYS A 152 2.63 -6.71 7.46
CA CYS A 152 1.41 -7.41 7.12
C CYS A 152 1.52 -8.90 7.45
N GLN A 153 0.57 -9.44 8.19
CA GLN A 153 0.46 -10.85 8.54
C GLN A 153 -0.84 -11.42 7.95
N PRO A 154 -0.80 -11.99 6.73
CA PRO A 154 -1.96 -12.67 6.15
C PRO A 154 -2.34 -13.90 6.96
N TRP A 155 -3.64 -14.17 7.11
CA TRP A 155 -4.10 -15.38 7.83
C TRP A 155 -3.88 -16.67 7.05
N ASN A 156 -3.82 -16.58 5.72
CA ASN A 156 -3.47 -17.70 4.85
C ASN A 156 -2.28 -17.30 3.99
N SER A 157 -1.11 -17.83 4.29
CA SER A 157 0.07 -17.75 3.43
C SER A 157 0.04 -18.91 2.43
N SER A 158 -0.87 -18.84 1.46
CA SER A 158 -0.90 -19.76 0.32
C SER A 158 -0.34 -19.07 -0.92
#